data_0da857a31af9fc2280b0c075f2d26769
#
_entry.id   0da857a31af9fc2280b0c075f2d26769
#
_cell.length_a   1.000
_cell.length_b   1.000
_cell.length_c   1.000
_cell.angle_alpha   90.00
_cell.angle_beta   90.00
_cell.angle_gamma   90.00
#
_symmetry.space_group_name_H-M   'P 1'
#
loop_
_entity.id
_entity.type
_entity.pdbx_description
1 polymer ?
#
loop_
_entity_poly.entity_id
_entity_poly.type
_entity_poly.pdbx_seq_one_letter_code
_entity_poly.pdbx_strand_id
1 'polypeptide(L)'
;MKIKDMERQVGVTKANIRFYEKEGLLSPARGENNYREYTEEDREVLEKIKYLRMLGVTVSDIRQFQQGKRSLAQLLKEREYQLKEEEAALNRMKLVCLELKKRDWDFQTLDTGLFDLQMKVLERRGAERLKKDRTEPVIKLRRIVWFFAMCGIASLVFFPVNSVLRIPVSETVMTVWTLAVTVLALAASVL
;
A
#
# COMPACT_ATOMS: atom_id res chain seq x y z
N MET A 1 10.76 -13.64 34.23
CA MET A 1 9.40 -14.25 34.15
C MET A 1 9.47 -15.64 33.52
N LYS A 2 8.53 -16.55 33.88
CA LYS A 2 8.42 -17.87 33.23
C LYS A 2 7.53 -17.79 31.98
N ILE A 3 7.67 -18.75 31.07
CA ILE A 3 6.86 -18.82 29.82
C ILE A 3 5.34 -18.80 30.08
N LYS A 4 4.86 -19.32 31.22
CA LYS A 4 3.46 -19.26 31.62
C LYS A 4 3.00 -17.82 31.89
N ASP A 5 3.86 -17.00 32.44
CA ASP A 5 3.57 -15.61 32.76
C ASP A 5 3.53 -14.78 31.47
N MET A 6 4.47 -15.03 30.55
CA MET A 6 4.49 -14.45 29.20
C MET A 6 3.20 -14.77 28.42
N GLU A 7 2.79 -16.04 28.40
CA GLU A 7 1.54 -16.47 27.76
C GLU A 7 0.33 -15.72 28.31
N ARG A 8 0.24 -15.63 29.64
CA ARG A 8 -0.88 -14.96 30.31
C ARG A 8 -0.91 -13.44 30.05
N GLN A 9 0.24 -12.79 30.09
CA GLN A 9 0.34 -11.33 29.96
C GLN A 9 0.17 -10.86 28.51
N VAL A 10 0.83 -11.53 27.58
CA VAL A 10 0.82 -11.11 26.17
C VAL A 10 -0.32 -11.77 25.37
N GLY A 11 -0.84 -12.90 25.85
CA GLY A 11 -1.89 -13.66 25.14
C GLY A 11 -1.36 -14.36 23.89
N VAL A 12 -0.08 -14.77 23.90
CA VAL A 12 0.54 -15.58 22.86
C VAL A 12 0.82 -16.96 23.43
N THR A 13 0.43 -18.02 22.74
CA THR A 13 0.59 -19.39 23.23
C THR A 13 2.06 -19.77 23.42
N LYS A 14 2.35 -20.63 24.39
CA LYS A 14 3.71 -21.18 24.63
C LYS A 14 4.34 -21.77 23.37
N ALA A 15 3.53 -22.40 22.52
CA ALA A 15 3.98 -22.97 21.25
C ALA A 15 4.51 -21.88 20.31
N ASN A 16 3.78 -20.77 20.18
CA ASN A 16 4.19 -19.62 19.38
C ASN A 16 5.40 -18.90 19.97
N ILE A 17 5.48 -18.76 21.31
CA ILE A 17 6.66 -18.17 21.97
C ILE A 17 7.90 -18.98 21.63
N ARG A 18 7.85 -20.32 21.79
CA ARG A 18 8.96 -21.21 21.43
C ARG A 18 9.31 -21.19 19.93
N PHE A 19 8.29 -21.02 19.09
CA PHE A 19 8.50 -20.86 17.66
C PHE A 19 9.27 -19.56 17.37
N TYR A 20 8.90 -18.44 17.98
CA TYR A 20 9.61 -17.17 17.80
C TYR A 20 11.05 -17.21 18.35
N GLU A 21 11.31 -17.96 19.43
CA GLU A 21 12.68 -18.23 19.90
C GLU A 21 13.47 -19.02 18.84
N LYS A 22 12.89 -20.10 18.32
CA LYS A 22 13.54 -20.91 17.27
C LYS A 22 13.83 -20.09 16.02
N GLU A 23 12.95 -19.16 15.69
CA GLU A 23 13.12 -18.24 14.57
C GLU A 23 14.06 -17.05 14.88
N GLY A 24 14.62 -16.99 16.10
CA GLY A 24 15.60 -15.96 16.50
C GLY A 24 15.00 -14.57 16.69
N LEU A 25 13.65 -14.47 16.88
CA LEU A 25 12.98 -13.21 17.19
C LEU A 25 12.99 -12.89 18.69
N LEU A 26 13.19 -13.90 19.53
CA LEU A 26 13.34 -13.82 20.99
C LEU A 26 14.55 -14.62 21.40
N SER A 27 15.31 -14.10 22.37
CA SER A 27 16.50 -14.75 22.90
C SER A 27 16.52 -14.68 24.43
N PRO A 28 15.59 -15.39 25.12
CA PRO A 28 15.49 -15.35 26.57
C PRO A 28 16.77 -15.91 27.21
N ALA A 29 17.15 -15.32 28.33
CA ALA A 29 18.24 -15.84 29.14
C ALA A 29 17.91 -17.22 29.72
N ARG A 30 18.93 -17.95 30.14
CA ARG A 30 18.78 -19.18 30.89
C ARG A 30 19.22 -18.95 32.34
N GLY A 31 18.33 -19.24 33.29
CA GLY A 31 18.64 -19.19 34.69
C GLY A 31 19.55 -20.32 35.13
N GLU A 32 19.93 -20.33 36.41
CA GLU A 32 20.84 -21.32 37.01
C GLU A 32 20.41 -22.78 36.80
N ASN A 33 19.09 -23.02 36.72
CA ASN A 33 18.50 -24.35 36.48
C ASN A 33 18.32 -24.68 34.99
N ASN A 34 18.99 -23.96 34.09
CA ASN A 34 18.87 -24.08 32.63
C ASN A 34 17.45 -23.84 32.06
N TYR A 35 16.52 -23.32 32.88
CA TYR A 35 15.17 -22.91 32.45
C TYR A 35 15.23 -21.53 31.80
N ARG A 36 14.31 -21.30 30.82
CA ARG A 36 14.16 -20.00 30.15
C ARG A 36 13.61 -18.96 31.12
N GLU A 37 14.26 -17.83 31.17
CA GLU A 37 13.84 -16.66 31.93
C GLU A 37 13.66 -15.49 30.99
N TYR A 38 12.43 -14.94 30.97
CA TYR A 38 12.06 -13.84 30.12
C TYR A 38 12.11 -12.54 30.91
N THR A 39 12.65 -11.51 30.30
CA THR A 39 12.74 -10.15 30.84
C THR A 39 11.49 -9.33 30.46
N GLU A 40 11.42 -8.11 30.94
CA GLU A 40 10.37 -7.16 30.53
C GLU A 40 10.59 -6.74 29.06
N GLU A 41 11.85 -6.60 28.63
CA GLU A 41 12.21 -6.32 27.24
C GLU A 41 11.75 -7.44 26.30
N ASP A 42 11.88 -8.72 26.71
CA ASP A 42 11.35 -9.86 25.92
C ASP A 42 9.84 -9.77 25.79
N ARG A 43 9.13 -9.31 26.83
CA ARG A 43 7.69 -9.10 26.81
C ARG A 43 7.30 -8.04 25.78
N GLU A 44 7.96 -6.89 25.81
CA GLU A 44 7.72 -5.82 24.84
C GLU A 44 8.02 -6.26 23.39
N VAL A 45 9.10 -7.01 23.18
CA VAL A 45 9.42 -7.58 21.87
C VAL A 45 8.31 -8.54 21.41
N LEU A 46 7.83 -9.41 22.30
CA LEU A 46 6.76 -10.34 21.97
C LEU A 46 5.44 -9.62 21.64
N GLU A 47 5.12 -8.53 22.33
CA GLU A 47 3.97 -7.69 22.00
C GLU A 47 4.09 -7.07 20.60
N LYS A 48 5.26 -6.51 20.27
CA LYS A 48 5.52 -5.97 18.92
C LYS A 48 5.36 -7.05 17.84
N ILE A 49 5.91 -8.24 18.07
CA ILE A 49 5.74 -9.39 17.17
C ILE A 49 4.27 -9.74 17.01
N LYS A 50 3.52 -9.84 18.11
CA LYS A 50 2.08 -10.13 18.11
C LYS A 50 1.31 -9.15 17.23
N TYR A 51 1.51 -7.84 17.41
CA TYR A 51 0.81 -6.83 16.62
C TYR A 51 1.16 -6.90 15.13
N LEU A 52 2.43 -7.06 14.79
CA LEU A 52 2.85 -7.21 13.39
C LEU A 52 2.27 -8.47 12.75
N ARG A 53 2.20 -9.58 13.51
CA ARG A 53 1.56 -10.81 13.05
C ARG A 53 0.05 -10.68 12.85
N MET A 54 -0.64 -9.91 13.70
CA MET A 54 -2.06 -9.59 13.52
C MET A 54 -2.32 -8.79 12.23
N LEU A 55 -1.38 -7.95 11.83
CA LEU A 55 -1.42 -7.26 10.52
C LEU A 55 -1.08 -8.19 9.34
N GLY A 56 -0.68 -9.45 9.60
CA GLY A 56 -0.29 -10.42 8.59
C GLY A 56 1.16 -10.29 8.10
N VAL A 57 2.01 -9.51 8.77
CA VAL A 57 3.44 -9.44 8.46
C VAL A 57 4.09 -10.79 8.74
N THR A 58 4.94 -11.28 7.82
CA THR A 58 5.60 -12.59 7.97
C THR A 58 6.67 -12.58 9.05
N VAL A 59 7.00 -13.74 9.60
CA VAL A 59 8.08 -13.90 10.60
C VAL A 59 9.43 -13.48 10.01
N SER A 60 9.66 -13.80 8.74
CA SER A 60 10.87 -13.39 8.02
C SER A 60 11.00 -11.87 7.92
N ASP A 61 9.91 -11.18 7.61
CA ASP A 61 9.89 -9.72 7.50
C ASP A 61 10.11 -9.05 8.86
N ILE A 62 9.49 -9.57 9.92
CA ILE A 62 9.71 -9.08 11.29
C ILE A 62 11.18 -9.23 11.67
N ARG A 63 11.81 -10.35 11.32
CA ARG A 63 13.25 -10.57 11.55
C ARG A 63 14.11 -9.54 10.81
N GLN A 64 13.83 -9.28 9.54
CA GLN A 64 14.54 -8.27 8.76
C GLN A 64 14.37 -6.86 9.36
N PHE A 65 13.17 -6.56 9.87
CA PHE A 65 12.91 -5.31 10.57
C PHE A 65 13.71 -5.18 11.88
N GLN A 66 13.73 -6.23 12.71
CA GLN A 66 14.55 -6.25 13.93
C GLN A 66 16.05 -6.07 13.64
N GLN A 67 16.52 -6.61 12.51
CA GLN A 67 17.91 -6.48 12.06
C GLN A 67 18.22 -5.13 11.39
N GLY A 68 17.25 -4.22 11.33
CA GLY A 68 17.42 -2.92 10.66
C GLY A 68 17.56 -3.00 9.13
N LYS A 69 17.35 -4.17 8.52
CA LYS A 69 17.44 -4.37 7.06
C LYS A 69 16.25 -3.82 6.30
N ARG A 70 15.12 -3.65 6.97
CA ARG A 70 13.88 -3.08 6.42
C ARG A 70 13.27 -2.10 7.40
N SER A 71 12.64 -1.03 6.91
CA SER A 71 11.88 -0.10 7.75
C SER A 71 10.45 -0.58 7.95
N LEU A 72 9.80 -0.15 9.03
CA LEU A 72 8.38 -0.42 9.27
C LEU A 72 7.50 0.11 8.12
N ALA A 73 7.83 1.28 7.59
CA ALA A 73 7.08 1.88 6.47
C ALA A 73 7.13 1.01 5.20
N GLN A 74 8.28 0.38 4.91
CA GLN A 74 8.40 -0.56 3.78
C GLN A 74 7.55 -1.81 3.99
N LEU A 75 7.56 -2.39 5.20
CA LEU A 75 6.75 -3.57 5.53
C LEU A 75 5.25 -3.29 5.40
N LEU A 76 4.80 -2.17 5.97
CA LEU A 76 3.38 -1.79 5.94
C LEU A 76 2.91 -1.46 4.53
N LYS A 77 3.74 -0.80 3.72
CA LYS A 77 3.44 -0.53 2.30
C LYS A 77 3.26 -1.82 1.49
N GLU A 78 4.13 -2.80 1.72
CA GLU A 78 4.03 -4.09 1.04
C GLU A 78 2.79 -4.86 1.51
N ARG A 79 2.49 -4.84 2.82
CA ARG A 79 1.28 -5.47 3.35
C ARG A 79 0.00 -4.80 2.85
N GLU A 80 -0.01 -3.46 2.75
CA GLU A 80 -1.12 -2.72 2.14
C GLU A 80 -1.36 -3.17 0.68
N TYR A 81 -0.28 -3.34 -0.08
CA TYR A 81 -0.38 -3.85 -1.46
C TYR A 81 -0.97 -5.26 -1.50
N GLN A 82 -0.49 -6.18 -0.64
CA GLN A 82 -1.03 -7.54 -0.54
C GLN A 82 -2.51 -7.54 -0.17
N LEU A 83 -2.92 -6.69 0.78
CA LEU A 83 -4.33 -6.57 1.19
C LEU A 83 -5.22 -6.08 0.03
N LYS A 84 -4.75 -5.16 -0.79
CA LYS A 84 -5.47 -4.72 -2.00
C LYS A 84 -5.65 -5.86 -3.01
N GLU A 85 -4.64 -6.70 -3.19
CA GLU A 85 -4.73 -7.89 -4.05
C GLU A 85 -5.70 -8.93 -3.47
N GLU A 86 -5.63 -9.19 -2.15
CA GLU A 86 -6.56 -10.08 -1.45
C GLU A 86 -8.02 -9.57 -1.58
N GLU A 87 -8.26 -8.27 -1.38
CA GLU A 87 -9.57 -7.64 -1.55
C GLU A 87 -10.08 -7.79 -2.99
N ALA A 88 -9.23 -7.54 -3.97
CA ALA A 88 -9.58 -7.72 -5.38
C ALA A 88 -9.94 -9.18 -5.70
N ALA A 89 -9.22 -10.16 -5.12
CA ALA A 89 -9.52 -11.58 -5.28
C ALA A 89 -10.88 -11.95 -4.64
N LEU A 90 -11.14 -11.47 -3.42
CA LEU A 90 -12.40 -11.69 -2.73
C LEU A 90 -13.59 -11.09 -3.49
N ASN A 91 -13.42 -9.87 -4.03
CA ASN A 91 -14.43 -9.23 -4.85
C ASN A 91 -14.71 -10.03 -6.14
N ARG A 92 -13.70 -10.62 -6.77
CA ARG A 92 -13.89 -11.52 -7.91
C ARG A 92 -14.72 -12.76 -7.52
N MET A 93 -14.35 -13.43 -6.42
CA MET A 93 -15.10 -14.58 -5.92
C MET A 93 -16.57 -14.23 -5.62
N LYS A 94 -16.80 -13.08 -4.98
CA LYS A 94 -18.15 -12.58 -4.70
C LYS A 94 -18.98 -12.41 -5.98
N LEU A 95 -18.39 -11.86 -7.04
CA LEU A 95 -19.08 -11.71 -8.34
C LEU A 95 -19.44 -13.06 -8.95
N VAL A 96 -18.55 -14.06 -8.87
CA VAL A 96 -18.86 -15.44 -9.32
C VAL A 96 -20.02 -16.02 -8.53
N CYS A 97 -19.99 -15.90 -7.19
CA CYS A 97 -21.09 -16.38 -6.35
C CYS A 97 -22.45 -15.71 -6.70
N LEU A 98 -22.43 -14.40 -6.96
CA LEU A 98 -23.62 -13.66 -7.34
C LEU A 98 -24.16 -14.10 -8.71
N GLU A 99 -23.27 -14.44 -9.65
CA GLU A 99 -23.66 -14.90 -10.97
C GLU A 99 -24.25 -16.33 -10.92
N LEU A 100 -23.59 -17.22 -10.17
CA LEU A 100 -24.08 -18.58 -9.94
C LEU A 100 -25.43 -18.60 -9.22
N LYS A 101 -25.68 -17.69 -8.28
CA LYS A 101 -26.94 -17.59 -7.54
C LYS A 101 -28.15 -17.24 -8.42
N LYS A 102 -27.94 -16.70 -9.62
CA LYS A 102 -29.05 -16.32 -10.54
C LYS A 102 -29.77 -17.51 -11.16
N ARG A 103 -29.20 -18.71 -11.09
CA ARG A 103 -29.78 -19.95 -11.65
C ARG A 103 -29.91 -20.97 -10.53
N ASP A 104 -30.93 -21.80 -10.63
CA ASP A 104 -31.13 -22.95 -9.76
C ASP A 104 -30.23 -24.09 -10.28
N TRP A 105 -29.12 -24.35 -9.59
CA TRP A 105 -28.16 -25.38 -9.94
C TRP A 105 -28.32 -26.59 -9.01
N ASP A 106 -28.44 -27.77 -9.60
CA ASP A 106 -28.21 -29.03 -8.90
C ASP A 106 -26.73 -29.44 -9.09
N PHE A 107 -26.20 -30.25 -8.18
CA PHE A 107 -24.82 -30.72 -8.26
C PHE A 107 -24.49 -31.40 -9.59
N GLN A 108 -25.48 -32.11 -10.18
CA GLN A 108 -25.33 -32.79 -11.47
C GLN A 108 -25.40 -31.83 -12.68
N THR A 109 -26.05 -30.68 -12.53
CA THR A 109 -26.23 -29.70 -13.61
C THR A 109 -25.20 -28.57 -13.54
N LEU A 110 -24.37 -28.54 -12.50
CA LEU A 110 -23.33 -27.53 -12.32
C LEU A 110 -22.25 -27.69 -13.40
N ASP A 111 -22.22 -26.74 -14.32
CA ASP A 111 -21.25 -26.72 -15.43
C ASP A 111 -19.93 -26.07 -14.99
N THR A 112 -18.90 -26.88 -14.83
CA THR A 112 -17.55 -26.41 -14.48
C THR A 112 -16.90 -25.57 -15.57
N GLY A 113 -17.26 -25.78 -16.86
CA GLY A 113 -16.74 -24.97 -17.97
C GLY A 113 -17.22 -23.53 -17.91
N LEU A 114 -18.47 -23.30 -17.48
CA LEU A 114 -19.02 -21.97 -17.23
C LEU A 114 -18.28 -21.26 -16.08
N PHE A 115 -17.91 -22.02 -15.05
CA PHE A 115 -17.14 -21.51 -13.92
C PHE A 115 -15.74 -21.05 -14.35
N ASP A 116 -15.03 -21.85 -15.12
CA ASP A 116 -13.70 -21.53 -15.66
C ASP A 116 -13.74 -20.31 -16.59
N LEU A 117 -14.77 -20.19 -17.44
CA LEU A 117 -14.93 -19.06 -18.33
C LEU A 117 -15.15 -17.76 -17.54
N GLN A 118 -16.01 -17.79 -16.52
CA GLN A 118 -16.28 -16.62 -15.68
C GLN A 118 -15.05 -16.21 -14.88
N MET A 119 -14.28 -17.17 -14.34
CA MET A 119 -13.03 -16.88 -13.66
C MET A 119 -12.02 -16.21 -14.60
N LYS A 120 -11.82 -16.70 -15.81
CA LYS A 120 -10.94 -16.08 -16.83
C LYS A 120 -11.38 -14.68 -17.21
N VAL A 121 -12.68 -14.42 -17.37
CA VAL A 121 -13.19 -13.08 -17.66
C VAL A 121 -12.95 -12.12 -16.51
N LEU A 122 -13.13 -12.56 -15.27
CA LEU A 122 -12.90 -11.76 -14.07
C LEU A 122 -11.41 -11.47 -13.85
N GLU A 123 -10.54 -12.43 -14.14
CA GLU A 123 -9.08 -12.24 -14.11
C GLU A 123 -8.62 -11.21 -15.13
N ARG A 124 -9.12 -11.27 -16.37
CA ARG A 124 -8.83 -10.27 -17.41
C ARG A 124 -9.28 -8.87 -17.00
N ARG A 125 -10.52 -8.72 -16.51
CA ARG A 125 -11.03 -7.43 -16.01
C ARG A 125 -10.26 -6.91 -14.81
N GLY A 126 -9.85 -7.80 -13.91
CA GLY A 126 -9.00 -7.45 -12.77
C GLY A 126 -7.64 -6.93 -13.22
N ALA A 127 -6.98 -7.63 -14.14
CA ALA A 127 -5.70 -7.22 -14.69
C ALA A 127 -5.75 -5.88 -15.46
N GLU A 128 -6.85 -5.62 -16.18
CA GLU A 128 -7.07 -4.34 -16.86
C GLU A 128 -7.28 -3.18 -15.89
N ARG A 129 -8.03 -3.38 -14.80
CA ARG A 129 -8.21 -2.37 -13.74
C ARG A 129 -6.88 -2.03 -13.07
N LEU A 130 -6.09 -3.03 -12.70
CA LEU A 130 -4.77 -2.83 -12.10
C LEU A 130 -3.81 -2.08 -13.02
N LYS A 131 -3.85 -2.33 -14.34
CA LYS A 131 -3.10 -1.54 -15.32
C LYS A 131 -3.57 -0.09 -15.36
N LYS A 132 -4.89 0.15 -15.31
CA LYS A 132 -5.47 1.49 -15.34
C LYS A 132 -5.10 2.27 -14.09
N ASP A 133 -5.25 1.70 -12.90
CA ASP A 133 -4.88 2.34 -11.62
C ASP A 133 -3.39 2.65 -11.53
N ARG A 134 -2.53 1.82 -12.15
CA ARG A 134 -1.08 2.04 -12.19
C ARG A 134 -0.68 3.17 -13.14
N THR A 135 -1.45 3.38 -14.20
CA THR A 135 -1.14 4.40 -15.22
C THR A 135 -1.77 5.77 -14.93
N GLU A 136 -2.88 5.81 -14.21
CA GLU A 136 -3.57 7.08 -13.89
C GLU A 136 -2.68 8.11 -13.16
N PRO A 137 -1.94 7.77 -12.09
CA PRO A 137 -1.09 8.75 -11.42
C PRO A 137 0.06 9.25 -12.30
N VAL A 138 0.60 8.38 -13.17
CA VAL A 138 1.66 8.77 -14.13
C VAL A 138 1.11 9.70 -15.20
N ILE A 139 -0.10 9.45 -15.70
CA ILE A 139 -0.77 10.32 -16.69
C ILE A 139 -1.08 11.67 -16.07
N LYS A 140 -1.58 11.74 -14.84
CA LYS A 140 -1.84 12.99 -14.11
C LYS A 140 -0.54 13.78 -13.90
N LEU A 141 0.52 13.13 -13.44
CA LEU A 141 1.83 13.76 -13.27
C LEU A 141 2.38 14.29 -14.60
N ARG A 142 2.29 13.52 -15.69
CA ARG A 142 2.71 13.93 -17.04
C ARG A 142 1.92 15.14 -17.51
N ARG A 143 0.61 15.22 -17.27
CA ARG A 143 -0.22 16.40 -17.62
C ARG A 143 0.22 17.63 -16.84
N ILE A 144 0.50 17.50 -15.55
CA ILE A 144 0.99 18.59 -14.71
C ILE A 144 2.35 19.11 -15.22
N VAL A 145 3.29 18.21 -15.48
CA VAL A 145 4.62 18.58 -16.01
C VAL A 145 4.51 19.28 -17.36
N TRP A 146 3.68 18.77 -18.28
CA TRP A 146 3.41 19.40 -19.57
C TRP A 146 2.81 20.80 -19.43
N PHE A 147 1.88 20.97 -18.49
CA PHE A 147 1.27 22.27 -18.21
C PHE A 147 2.30 23.28 -17.71
N PHE A 148 3.14 22.93 -16.75
CA PHE A 148 4.22 23.79 -16.28
C PHE A 148 5.26 24.10 -17.37
N ALA A 149 5.58 23.16 -18.22
CA ALA A 149 6.47 23.37 -19.36
C ALA A 149 5.87 24.38 -20.35
N MET A 150 4.59 24.27 -20.66
CA MET A 150 3.88 25.21 -21.54
C MET A 150 3.80 26.62 -20.94
N CYS A 151 3.51 26.75 -19.62
CA CYS A 151 3.53 28.02 -18.92
C CYS A 151 4.92 28.65 -18.89
N GLY A 152 5.97 27.85 -18.71
CA GLY A 152 7.36 28.29 -18.75
C GLY A 152 7.76 28.82 -20.13
N ILE A 153 7.39 28.12 -21.21
CA ILE A 153 7.62 28.55 -22.59
C ILE A 153 6.86 29.85 -22.88
N ALA A 154 5.60 29.94 -22.47
CA ALA A 154 4.79 31.16 -22.63
C ALA A 154 5.43 32.37 -21.94
N SER A 155 5.99 32.18 -20.74
CA SER A 155 6.69 33.23 -20.00
C SER A 155 8.01 33.63 -20.69
N LEU A 156 8.76 32.68 -21.23
CA LEU A 156 10.01 32.90 -21.94
C LEU A 156 9.81 33.68 -23.27
N VAL A 157 8.64 33.51 -23.89
CA VAL A 157 8.29 34.27 -25.12
C VAL A 157 7.73 35.65 -24.76
N PHE A 158 6.88 35.73 -23.74
CA PHE A 158 6.23 37.00 -23.35
C PHE A 158 7.22 38.05 -22.87
N PHE A 159 8.21 37.66 -22.04
CA PHE A 159 9.18 38.61 -21.49
C PHE A 159 10.09 39.26 -22.55
N PRO A 160 10.76 38.54 -23.45
CA PRO A 160 11.62 39.16 -24.47
C PRO A 160 10.83 39.92 -25.51
N VAL A 161 9.64 39.46 -25.94
CA VAL A 161 8.79 40.20 -26.89
C VAL A 161 8.38 41.56 -26.30
N ASN A 162 8.01 41.59 -25.03
CA ASN A 162 7.65 42.83 -24.35
C ASN A 162 8.85 43.76 -24.22
N SER A 163 10.04 43.23 -23.95
CA SER A 163 11.30 44.03 -23.89
C SER A 163 11.67 44.63 -25.22
N VAL A 164 11.50 43.89 -26.33
CA VAL A 164 11.80 44.38 -27.68
C VAL A 164 10.81 45.42 -28.17
N LEU A 165 9.53 45.25 -27.90
CA LEU A 165 8.46 46.16 -28.32
C LEU A 165 8.36 47.43 -27.46
N ARG A 166 9.16 47.54 -26.37
CA ARG A 166 9.15 48.69 -25.44
C ARG A 166 7.74 49.12 -24.96
N ILE A 167 6.83 48.14 -24.87
CA ILE A 167 5.48 48.41 -24.36
C ILE A 167 5.58 48.53 -22.84
N PRO A 168 5.17 49.65 -22.24
CA PRO A 168 5.18 49.78 -20.78
C PRO A 168 4.09 48.89 -20.20
N VAL A 169 4.51 47.70 -19.72
CA VAL A 169 3.60 46.79 -19.01
C VAL A 169 3.43 47.35 -17.61
N SER A 170 2.23 47.82 -17.29
CA SER A 170 1.92 48.28 -15.93
C SER A 170 2.04 47.08 -14.96
N GLU A 171 2.43 47.36 -13.71
CA GLU A 171 2.51 46.34 -12.64
C GLU A 171 1.20 45.57 -12.50
N THR A 172 0.06 46.16 -12.82
CA THR A 172 -1.25 45.55 -12.82
C THR A 172 -1.38 44.41 -13.87
N VAL A 173 -0.79 44.54 -15.04
CA VAL A 173 -0.80 43.49 -16.07
C VAL A 173 0.08 42.31 -15.65
N MET A 174 1.22 42.55 -15.02
CA MET A 174 2.09 41.52 -14.47
C MET A 174 1.41 40.72 -13.35
N THR A 175 0.73 41.41 -12.43
CA THR A 175 -0.01 40.74 -11.35
C THR A 175 -1.20 39.94 -11.88
N VAL A 176 -1.95 40.46 -12.85
CA VAL A 176 -3.05 39.73 -13.50
C VAL A 176 -2.54 38.47 -14.24
N TRP A 177 -1.39 38.57 -14.95
CA TRP A 177 -0.77 37.43 -15.62
C TRP A 177 -0.33 36.34 -14.64
N THR A 178 0.37 36.69 -13.58
CA THR A 178 0.80 35.73 -12.55
C THR A 178 -0.40 35.11 -11.84
N LEU A 179 -1.44 35.89 -11.57
CA LEU A 179 -2.67 35.37 -10.95
C LEU A 179 -3.43 34.42 -11.89
N ALA A 180 -3.52 34.75 -13.18
CA ALA A 180 -4.14 33.90 -14.19
C ALA A 180 -3.39 32.56 -14.35
N VAL A 181 -2.06 32.58 -14.39
CA VAL A 181 -1.23 31.39 -14.47
C VAL A 181 -1.37 30.51 -13.21
N THR A 182 -1.44 31.12 -12.02
CA THR A 182 -1.64 30.39 -10.76
C THR A 182 -3.03 29.79 -10.64
N VAL A 183 -4.08 30.51 -11.04
CA VAL A 183 -5.47 29.99 -11.06
C VAL A 183 -5.61 28.84 -12.05
N LEU A 184 -5.04 28.96 -13.24
CA LEU A 184 -5.03 27.90 -14.24
C LEU A 184 -4.24 26.66 -13.75
N ALA A 185 -3.13 26.86 -13.03
CA ALA A 185 -2.37 25.76 -12.42
C ALA A 185 -3.16 25.03 -11.33
N LEU A 186 -3.90 25.77 -10.48
CA LEU A 186 -4.78 25.22 -9.48
C LEU A 186 -5.98 24.46 -10.10
N ALA A 187 -6.60 25.00 -11.13
CA ALA A 187 -7.68 24.34 -11.85
C ALA A 187 -7.22 23.02 -12.52
N ALA A 188 -6.00 23.00 -13.10
CA ALA A 188 -5.42 21.80 -13.70
C ALA A 188 -5.02 20.73 -12.67
N SER A 189 -4.86 21.09 -11.39
CA SER A 189 -4.57 20.14 -10.30
C SER A 189 -5.81 19.41 -9.77
N VAL A 190 -7.02 19.95 -10.06
CA VAL A 190 -8.31 19.42 -9.58
C VAL A 190 -9.00 18.53 -10.64
N LEU A 191 -8.62 18.65 -11.91
CA LEU A 191 -9.09 17.83 -13.04
C LEU A 191 -8.14 16.64 -13.30
#